data_9026f00e99ffcb48350bdfc38c5fb84e
#
_entry.id   9026f00e99ffcb48350bdfc38c5fb84e
#
_cell.length_a   1.000
_cell.length_b   1.000
_cell.length_c   1.000
_cell.angle_alpha   90.00
_cell.angle_beta   90.00
_cell.angle_gamma   90.00
#
_symmetry.space_group_name_H-M   'P 1'
#
loop_
_entity.id
_entity.type
_entity.pdbx_description
1 polymer ?
#
loop_
_entity_poly.entity_id
_entity_poly.type
_entity_poly.pdbx_seq_one_letter_code
_entity_poly.pdbx_strand_id
1 'polypeptide(L)'
;MNGVLVVNKPKDYTSRDIVNIISKKFNTKKVGHTGTLDPLAEGVLIVPIGKALKVAELLTSETKEYIAEVILGYETDMLDITGTEIKRNIPKVTKEDIEKTLKKNTTKYLQEVPMYSAVKVGGKKLYEYARNNIPVTPPSKEVEIYSLDLLEDPKYLNNTIEFKIKCKVSKGTYIRSLIRDIAYDLNTYGTMKNLVRTKQGIFSLEDSYTLEDIQNDNYKLLTIREVLSNIPVTIIEKDTLKKVQNGMSLPIFFNSELSLLIDHKGREIAIYKKEGNMDKPYKMIEVNNE
;
A
#
# COMPACT_ATOMS: atom_id res chain seq x y z
N MET A 1 -7.40 16.58 -16.22
CA MET A 1 -7.71 15.13 -16.25
C MET A 1 -7.87 14.64 -14.80
N ASN A 2 -8.84 13.78 -14.53
CA ASN A 2 -9.13 13.25 -13.18
C ASN A 2 -9.38 11.75 -13.30
N GLY A 3 -8.83 10.96 -12.40
CA GLY A 3 -9.05 9.51 -12.35
C GLY A 3 -7.97 8.78 -11.58
N VAL A 4 -7.99 7.46 -11.65
CA VAL A 4 -7.02 6.57 -10.99
C VAL A 4 -6.41 5.65 -12.02
N LEU A 5 -5.09 5.57 -12.05
CA LEU A 5 -4.33 4.66 -12.88
C LEU A 5 -3.76 3.55 -11.99
N VAL A 6 -3.89 2.29 -12.40
CA VAL A 6 -3.27 1.15 -11.75
C VAL A 6 -2.00 0.82 -12.51
N VAL A 7 -0.84 1.01 -11.89
CA VAL A 7 0.47 0.85 -12.53
C VAL A 7 1.14 -0.41 -12.03
N ASN A 8 1.66 -1.23 -12.95
CA ASN A 8 2.64 -2.24 -12.61
C ASN A 8 4.01 -1.58 -12.48
N LYS A 9 4.38 -1.23 -11.23
CA LYS A 9 5.67 -0.59 -10.97
C LYS A 9 6.80 -1.58 -11.26
N PRO A 10 7.71 -1.27 -12.18
CA PRO A 10 8.88 -2.12 -12.41
C PRO A 10 9.89 -1.99 -11.26
N LYS A 11 10.80 -2.96 -11.17
CA LYS A 11 11.97 -2.94 -10.30
C LYS A 11 12.86 -1.73 -10.59
N ASP A 12 13.64 -1.32 -9.58
CA ASP A 12 14.62 -0.23 -9.63
C ASP A 12 14.02 1.19 -9.81
N TYR A 13 12.71 1.33 -9.78
CA TYR A 13 12.01 2.61 -9.69
C TYR A 13 11.47 2.83 -8.28
N THR A 14 11.58 4.05 -7.78
CA THR A 14 10.82 4.47 -6.59
C THR A 14 9.36 4.74 -6.96
N SER A 15 8.43 4.67 -5.98
CA SER A 15 7.05 5.12 -6.21
C SER A 15 6.97 6.59 -6.62
N ARG A 16 7.95 7.42 -6.22
CA ARG A 16 8.05 8.83 -6.63
C ARG A 16 8.41 8.97 -8.10
N ASP A 17 9.29 8.13 -8.63
CA ASP A 17 9.65 8.15 -10.05
C ASP A 17 8.44 7.85 -10.91
N ILE A 18 7.61 6.87 -10.51
CA ILE A 18 6.33 6.58 -11.19
C ILE A 18 5.42 7.81 -11.17
N VAL A 19 5.25 8.47 -10.02
CA VAL A 19 4.47 9.71 -9.93
C VAL A 19 5.02 10.80 -10.88
N ASN A 20 6.34 10.95 -10.97
CA ASN A 20 6.97 11.93 -11.85
C ASN A 20 6.73 11.62 -13.35
N ILE A 21 6.86 10.33 -13.75
CA ILE A 21 6.57 9.88 -15.12
C ILE A 21 5.11 10.15 -15.48
N ILE A 22 4.18 9.79 -14.60
CA ILE A 22 2.74 10.01 -14.80
C ILE A 22 2.42 11.53 -14.81
N SER A 23 3.02 12.32 -13.93
CA SER A 23 2.89 13.78 -13.93
C SER A 23 3.29 14.41 -15.26
N LYS A 24 4.39 13.93 -15.85
CA LYS A 24 4.88 14.40 -17.16
C LYS A 24 3.94 13.96 -18.28
N LYS A 25 3.52 12.68 -18.31
CA LYS A 25 2.60 12.14 -19.32
C LYS A 25 1.28 12.91 -19.36
N PHE A 26 0.70 13.24 -18.20
CA PHE A 26 -0.60 13.93 -18.10
C PHE A 26 -0.49 15.45 -17.95
N ASN A 27 0.71 16.01 -18.03
CA ASN A 27 0.98 17.44 -17.88
C ASN A 27 0.29 18.05 -16.64
N THR A 28 0.42 17.40 -15.47
CA THR A 28 -0.19 17.86 -14.22
C THR A 28 0.68 17.53 -13.01
N LYS A 29 0.74 18.47 -12.06
CA LYS A 29 1.40 18.26 -10.75
C LYS A 29 0.47 17.55 -9.74
N LYS A 30 -0.82 17.40 -10.06
CA LYS A 30 -1.80 16.76 -9.18
C LYS A 30 -1.80 15.24 -9.39
N VAL A 31 -0.71 14.57 -9.00
CA VAL A 31 -0.51 13.13 -9.06
C VAL A 31 0.09 12.65 -7.74
N GLY A 32 -0.38 11.53 -7.24
CA GLY A 32 0.13 10.89 -6.03
C GLY A 32 0.13 9.37 -6.16
N HIS A 33 0.44 8.66 -5.08
CA HIS A 33 0.30 7.20 -4.98
C HIS A 33 -0.30 6.80 -3.65
N THR A 34 -0.90 5.61 -3.56
CA THR A 34 -1.58 5.10 -2.36
C THR A 34 -0.82 3.93 -1.73
N GLY A 35 0.40 4.15 -1.32
CA GLY A 35 1.22 3.13 -0.67
C GLY A 35 2.54 2.92 -1.37
N THR A 36 3.60 3.30 -0.68
CA THR A 36 4.97 3.18 -1.17
C THR A 36 5.33 1.72 -1.46
N LEU A 37 6.01 1.50 -2.57
CA LEU A 37 6.82 0.31 -2.85
C LEU A 37 8.28 0.72 -2.83
N ASP A 38 9.12 -0.09 -2.21
CA ASP A 38 10.58 0.08 -2.23
C ASP A 38 11.11 -0.03 -3.67
N PRO A 39 12.30 0.51 -4.00
CA PRO A 39 12.86 0.39 -5.34
C PRO A 39 12.98 -1.05 -5.83
N LEU A 40 13.40 -1.98 -4.96
CA LEU A 40 13.51 -3.41 -5.24
C LEU A 40 12.16 -4.07 -5.54
N ALA A 41 11.07 -3.55 -4.95
CA ALA A 41 9.74 -4.15 -5.08
C ALA A 41 9.06 -3.77 -6.40
N GLU A 42 8.23 -4.69 -6.91
CA GLU A 42 7.45 -4.55 -8.13
C GLU A 42 5.94 -4.65 -7.88
N GLY A 43 5.15 -4.41 -8.91
CA GLY A 43 3.73 -4.74 -8.93
C GLY A 43 2.80 -3.56 -8.72
N VAL A 44 1.59 -3.86 -8.25
CA VAL A 44 0.44 -2.95 -8.22
C VAL A 44 0.74 -1.67 -7.43
N LEU A 45 0.72 -0.53 -8.12
CA LEU A 45 0.80 0.81 -7.53
C LEU A 45 -0.39 1.64 -8.02
N ILE A 46 -1.29 2.01 -7.12
CA ILE A 46 -2.45 2.84 -7.44
C ILE A 46 -2.03 4.30 -7.45
N VAL A 47 -2.27 4.98 -8.58
CA VAL A 47 -1.84 6.36 -8.84
C VAL A 47 -3.06 7.24 -9.10
N PRO A 48 -3.59 7.96 -8.09
CA PRO A 48 -4.66 8.95 -8.27
C PRO A 48 -4.13 10.22 -8.94
N ILE A 49 -4.95 10.78 -9.85
CA ILE A 49 -4.66 11.96 -10.67
C ILE A 49 -5.78 12.99 -10.49
N GLY A 50 -5.42 14.26 -10.31
CA GLY A 50 -6.37 15.37 -10.21
C GLY A 50 -7.28 15.27 -9.00
N LYS A 51 -8.61 15.31 -9.20
CA LYS A 51 -9.61 15.22 -8.13
C LYS A 51 -9.55 13.88 -7.37
N ALA A 52 -9.08 12.80 -8.00
CA ALA A 52 -8.96 11.48 -7.34
C ALA A 52 -7.95 11.46 -6.17
N LEU A 53 -7.05 12.44 -6.07
CA LEU A 53 -6.21 12.63 -4.87
C LEU A 53 -7.02 12.83 -3.59
N LYS A 54 -8.23 13.36 -3.69
CA LYS A 54 -9.11 13.57 -2.53
C LYS A 54 -9.55 12.27 -1.85
N VAL A 55 -9.58 11.17 -2.61
CA VAL A 55 -9.98 9.83 -2.12
C VAL A 55 -8.79 8.88 -1.91
N ALA A 56 -7.55 9.36 -2.09
CA ALA A 56 -6.33 8.53 -1.96
C ALA A 56 -6.23 7.82 -0.60
N GLU A 57 -6.70 8.44 0.48
CA GLU A 57 -6.69 7.85 1.82
C GLU A 57 -7.56 6.59 1.90
N LEU A 58 -8.74 6.59 1.28
CA LEU A 58 -9.62 5.42 1.21
C LEU A 58 -8.92 4.26 0.49
N LEU A 59 -8.29 4.53 -0.65
CA LEU A 59 -7.52 3.54 -1.42
C LEU A 59 -6.27 3.05 -0.68
N THR A 60 -5.66 3.88 0.17
CA THR A 60 -4.49 3.49 0.99
C THR A 60 -4.86 2.53 2.10
N SER A 61 -6.08 2.62 2.63
CA SER A 61 -6.54 1.83 3.77
C SER A 61 -6.79 0.36 3.45
N GLU A 62 -6.82 -0.01 2.18
CA GLU A 62 -7.09 -1.36 1.70
C GLU A 62 -6.00 -2.36 2.09
N THR A 63 -6.38 -3.65 2.15
CA THR A 63 -5.44 -4.76 2.33
C THR A 63 -4.52 -4.90 1.14
N LYS A 64 -3.36 -5.54 1.32
CA LYS A 64 -2.40 -5.81 0.27
C LYS A 64 -2.02 -7.28 0.27
N GLU A 65 -1.78 -7.82 -0.93
CA GLU A 65 -1.22 -9.16 -1.10
C GLU A 65 0.14 -9.05 -1.79
N TYR A 66 1.07 -9.87 -1.31
CA TYR A 66 2.44 -9.90 -1.82
C TYR A 66 2.90 -11.32 -2.04
N ILE A 67 3.81 -11.48 -3.00
CA ILE A 67 4.71 -12.61 -3.10
C ILE A 67 6.11 -12.08 -2.77
N ALA A 68 6.76 -12.69 -1.76
CA ALA A 68 8.10 -12.34 -1.34
C ALA A 68 9.04 -13.54 -1.49
N GLU A 69 10.24 -13.31 -1.97
CA GLU A 69 11.34 -14.27 -1.94
C GLU A 69 12.18 -14.00 -0.69
N VAL A 70 12.37 -15.03 0.11
CA VAL A 70 13.06 -15.00 1.40
C VAL A 70 14.37 -15.75 1.31
N ILE A 71 15.42 -15.21 1.92
CA ILE A 71 16.67 -15.90 2.17
C ILE A 71 16.87 -15.98 3.69
N LEU A 72 17.03 -17.19 4.24
CA LEU A 72 17.50 -17.40 5.61
C LEU A 72 18.99 -17.63 5.61
N GLY A 73 19.67 -17.18 6.69
CA GLY A 73 21.09 -17.36 6.93
C GLY A 73 21.86 -16.07 7.15
N TYR A 74 21.34 -14.93 6.71
CA TYR A 74 21.94 -13.63 6.99
C TYR A 74 20.88 -12.51 7.05
N GLU A 75 21.25 -11.41 7.69
CA GLU A 75 20.46 -10.19 7.79
C GLU A 75 21.30 -9.01 7.29
N THR A 76 20.65 -8.11 6.56
CA THR A 76 21.25 -6.84 6.13
C THR A 76 20.65 -5.67 6.93
N ASP A 77 21.36 -4.56 6.97
CA ASP A 77 20.88 -3.31 7.61
C ASP A 77 19.59 -2.76 7.01
N MET A 78 19.34 -3.03 5.70
CA MET A 78 18.12 -2.64 4.99
C MET A 78 17.01 -3.71 5.06
N LEU A 79 17.31 -4.90 5.58
CA LEU A 79 16.45 -6.09 5.61
C LEU A 79 16.09 -6.62 4.22
N ASP A 80 16.78 -6.20 3.17
CA ASP A 80 16.69 -6.69 1.80
C ASP A 80 18.10 -6.85 1.19
N ILE A 81 18.20 -7.49 0.03
CA ILE A 81 19.49 -7.82 -0.61
C ILE A 81 20.30 -6.59 -1.06
N THR A 82 19.73 -5.37 -1.01
CA THR A 82 20.46 -4.14 -1.39
C THR A 82 21.24 -3.54 -0.22
N GLY A 83 20.99 -4.03 1.00
CA GLY A 83 21.70 -3.61 2.20
C GLY A 83 23.04 -4.31 2.41
N THR A 84 23.78 -3.82 3.41
CA THR A 84 25.04 -4.44 3.86
C THR A 84 24.76 -5.52 4.89
N GLU A 85 25.38 -6.68 4.75
CA GLU A 85 25.25 -7.78 5.71
C GLU A 85 25.77 -7.36 7.09
N ILE A 86 24.95 -7.59 8.13
CA ILE A 86 25.27 -7.24 9.52
C ILE A 86 25.26 -8.45 10.47
N LYS A 87 24.57 -9.53 10.11
CA LYS A 87 24.49 -10.77 10.89
C LYS A 87 24.45 -11.98 9.97
N ARG A 88 25.06 -13.08 10.39
CA ARG A 88 25.05 -14.35 9.66
C ARG A 88 25.05 -15.55 10.62
N ASN A 89 24.37 -16.63 10.19
CA ASN A 89 24.52 -17.98 10.74
C ASN A 89 24.20 -19.00 9.65
N ILE A 90 24.37 -20.29 9.96
CA ILE A 90 23.92 -21.38 9.08
C ILE A 90 22.56 -21.84 9.61
N PRO A 91 21.48 -21.66 8.84
CA PRO A 91 20.15 -22.03 9.30
C PRO A 91 20.00 -23.56 9.39
N LYS A 92 19.47 -24.03 10.51
CA LYS A 92 19.11 -25.45 10.75
C LYS A 92 17.59 -25.53 10.84
N VAL A 93 16.92 -25.35 9.73
CA VAL A 93 15.47 -25.16 9.63
C VAL A 93 14.92 -26.15 8.61
N THR A 94 13.90 -26.91 8.97
CA THR A 94 13.17 -27.81 8.06
C THR A 94 12.01 -27.10 7.39
N LYS A 95 11.40 -27.73 6.38
CA LYS A 95 10.17 -27.24 5.76
C LYS A 95 9.05 -27.14 6.78
N GLU A 96 8.91 -28.14 7.63
CA GLU A 96 7.88 -28.22 8.69
C GLU A 96 8.04 -27.07 9.71
N ASP A 97 9.29 -26.70 10.04
CA ASP A 97 9.56 -25.55 10.92
C ASP A 97 9.09 -24.25 10.26
N ILE A 98 9.37 -24.08 8.96
CA ILE A 98 8.91 -22.93 8.19
C ILE A 98 7.38 -22.86 8.22
N GLU A 99 6.68 -23.93 7.81
CA GLU A 99 5.22 -23.96 7.74
C GLU A 99 4.58 -23.66 9.10
N LYS A 100 5.11 -24.25 10.18
CA LYS A 100 4.66 -23.98 11.55
C LYS A 100 4.86 -22.53 11.95
N THR A 101 6.01 -21.94 11.59
CA THR A 101 6.32 -20.55 11.92
C THR A 101 5.48 -19.57 11.10
N LEU A 102 5.23 -19.84 9.82
CA LEU A 102 4.32 -19.05 9.00
C LEU A 102 2.91 -19.03 9.62
N LYS A 103 2.41 -20.21 10.05
CA LYS A 103 1.10 -20.31 10.71
C LYS A 103 1.05 -19.51 12.03
N LYS A 104 2.13 -19.56 12.84
CA LYS A 104 2.25 -18.79 14.09
C LYS A 104 2.20 -17.28 13.82
N ASN A 105 2.86 -16.82 12.76
CA ASN A 105 2.93 -15.39 12.38
C ASN A 105 1.70 -14.87 11.63
N THR A 106 0.70 -15.71 11.37
CA THR A 106 -0.60 -15.31 10.83
C THR A 106 -1.48 -14.78 11.97
N THR A 107 -1.20 -13.56 12.41
CA THR A 107 -1.82 -12.96 13.60
C THR A 107 -1.70 -11.43 13.58
N LYS A 108 -2.29 -10.77 14.57
CA LYS A 108 -2.03 -9.36 14.91
C LYS A 108 -0.85 -9.25 15.84
N TYR A 109 0.05 -8.30 15.56
CA TYR A 109 1.18 -8.04 16.45
C TYR A 109 1.71 -6.61 16.29
N LEU A 110 2.59 -6.20 17.21
CA LEU A 110 3.32 -4.94 17.14
C LEU A 110 4.60 -5.16 16.33
N GLN A 111 4.60 -4.72 15.09
CA GLN A 111 5.75 -4.81 14.18
C GLN A 111 6.64 -3.58 14.35
N GLU A 112 7.92 -3.80 14.56
CA GLU A 112 8.92 -2.73 14.54
C GLU A 112 9.13 -2.24 13.10
N VAL A 113 9.04 -0.91 12.92
CA VAL A 113 9.24 -0.25 11.63
C VAL A 113 10.71 -0.33 11.22
N PRO A 114 11.04 -0.70 9.97
CA PRO A 114 12.44 -0.79 9.55
C PRO A 114 13.08 0.61 9.52
N MET A 115 14.38 0.68 9.87
CA MET A 115 15.16 1.92 9.88
C MET A 115 15.15 2.63 8.52
N TYR A 116 15.23 1.88 7.44
CA TYR A 116 15.13 2.43 6.08
C TYR A 116 13.67 2.58 5.64
N SER A 117 12.93 3.48 6.31
CA SER A 117 11.56 3.83 6.00
C SER A 117 11.31 5.34 6.01
N ALA A 118 10.18 5.77 5.44
CA ALA A 118 9.76 7.18 5.40
C ALA A 118 8.99 7.63 6.66
N VAL A 119 8.88 6.77 7.67
CA VAL A 119 8.23 7.10 8.95
C VAL A 119 9.04 8.20 9.65
N LYS A 120 8.34 9.19 10.21
CA LYS A 120 8.98 10.30 10.89
C LYS A 120 9.02 10.06 12.40
N VAL A 121 10.19 10.31 13.00
CA VAL A 121 10.43 10.35 14.44
C VAL A 121 11.15 11.67 14.75
N GLY A 122 10.65 12.47 15.68
CA GLY A 122 11.27 13.77 15.98
C GLY A 122 11.37 14.72 14.77
N GLY A 123 10.42 14.63 13.82
CA GLY A 123 10.38 15.50 12.62
C GLY A 123 11.21 15.03 11.43
N LYS A 124 12.17 14.11 11.61
CA LYS A 124 13.02 13.52 10.55
C LYS A 124 12.56 12.13 10.20
N LYS A 125 12.79 11.69 8.95
CA LYS A 125 12.46 10.32 8.53
C LYS A 125 13.50 9.32 9.04
N LEU A 126 13.07 8.09 9.36
CA LEU A 126 13.96 7.06 9.90
C LEU A 126 15.17 6.80 9.00
N TYR A 127 14.99 6.76 7.68
CA TYR A 127 16.12 6.57 6.76
C TYR A 127 17.17 7.71 6.84
N GLU A 128 16.80 8.92 7.28
CA GLU A 128 17.76 10.03 7.47
C GLU A 128 18.62 9.79 8.71
N TYR A 129 18.06 9.19 9.77
CA TYR A 129 18.82 8.73 10.93
C TYR A 129 19.79 7.61 10.54
N ALA A 130 19.29 6.60 9.80
CA ALA A 130 20.13 5.47 9.35
C ALA A 130 21.33 5.93 8.53
N ARG A 131 21.11 6.78 7.52
CA ARG A 131 22.18 7.28 6.63
C ARG A 131 23.23 8.13 7.35
N ASN A 132 22.85 8.82 8.42
CA ASN A 132 23.75 9.68 9.19
C ASN A 132 24.29 8.99 10.45
N ASN A 133 24.04 7.68 10.62
CA ASN A 133 24.42 6.88 11.80
C ASN A 133 23.96 7.55 13.12
N ILE A 134 22.79 8.20 13.12
CA ILE A 134 22.23 8.83 14.32
C ILE A 134 21.36 7.80 15.05
N PRO A 135 21.65 7.48 16.33
CA PRO A 135 20.84 6.55 17.10
C PRO A 135 19.40 7.04 17.25
N VAL A 136 18.45 6.17 16.97
CA VAL A 136 17.01 6.39 17.18
C VAL A 136 16.32 5.05 17.40
N THR A 137 15.35 4.99 18.27
CA THR A 137 14.53 3.80 18.46
C THR A 137 13.38 3.83 17.45
N PRO A 138 13.30 2.85 16.53
CA PRO A 138 12.18 2.76 15.60
C PRO A 138 10.87 2.55 16.36
N PRO A 139 9.77 3.20 15.97
CA PRO A 139 8.46 2.95 16.57
C PRO A 139 7.94 1.57 16.15
N SER A 140 7.07 1.01 16.99
CA SER A 140 6.28 -0.17 16.63
C SER A 140 4.89 0.25 16.17
N LYS A 141 4.30 -0.55 15.27
CA LYS A 141 2.97 -0.35 14.73
C LYS A 141 2.19 -1.64 14.77
N GLU A 142 0.93 -1.57 15.21
CA GLU A 142 0.04 -2.72 15.12
C GLU A 142 -0.26 -3.05 13.65
N VAL A 143 -0.04 -4.28 13.27
CA VAL A 143 -0.30 -4.84 11.94
C VAL A 143 -1.05 -6.17 12.08
N GLU A 144 -1.73 -6.57 11.01
CA GLU A 144 -2.44 -7.85 10.94
C GLU A 144 -2.02 -8.61 9.69
N ILE A 145 -1.61 -9.84 9.89
CA ILE A 145 -1.30 -10.80 8.85
C ILE A 145 -2.51 -11.72 8.72
N TYR A 146 -3.25 -11.60 7.63
CA TYR A 146 -4.48 -12.37 7.38
C TYR A 146 -4.21 -13.76 6.83
N SER A 147 -3.18 -13.90 5.99
CA SER A 147 -2.67 -15.19 5.52
C SER A 147 -1.18 -15.11 5.24
N LEU A 148 -0.51 -16.25 5.38
CA LEU A 148 0.92 -16.39 5.16
C LEU A 148 1.20 -17.83 4.73
N ASP A 149 1.42 -18.04 3.43
CA ASP A 149 1.48 -19.33 2.79
C ASP A 149 2.84 -19.57 2.15
N LEU A 150 3.42 -20.75 2.33
CA LEU A 150 4.59 -21.22 1.60
C LEU A 150 4.15 -21.61 0.18
N LEU A 151 4.78 -21.03 -0.87
CA LEU A 151 4.38 -21.26 -2.26
C LEU A 151 5.09 -22.43 -2.93
N GLU A 152 6.32 -22.74 -2.51
CA GLU A 152 7.15 -23.79 -3.09
C GLU A 152 8.04 -24.40 -2.01
N ASP A 153 8.54 -25.61 -2.26
CA ASP A 153 9.49 -26.26 -1.34
C ASP A 153 10.76 -25.42 -1.18
N PRO A 154 11.27 -25.31 0.07
CA PRO A 154 12.50 -24.56 0.33
C PRO A 154 13.69 -25.16 -0.40
N LYS A 155 14.55 -24.29 -0.95
CA LYS A 155 15.81 -24.66 -1.59
C LYS A 155 16.92 -24.55 -0.56
N TYR A 156 17.50 -25.68 -0.21
CA TYR A 156 18.61 -25.78 0.74
C TYR A 156 19.93 -25.58 -0.01
N LEU A 157 20.58 -24.45 0.20
CA LEU A 157 21.90 -24.12 -0.33
C LEU A 157 22.95 -24.28 0.78
N ASN A 158 24.25 -24.26 0.46
CA ASN A 158 25.30 -24.58 1.43
C ASN A 158 25.17 -23.87 2.79
N ASN A 159 24.87 -22.56 2.79
CA ASN A 159 24.79 -21.74 4.00
C ASN A 159 23.50 -20.94 4.12
N THR A 160 22.54 -21.16 3.23
CA THR A 160 21.27 -20.41 3.18
C THR A 160 20.11 -21.31 2.80
N ILE A 161 18.90 -20.89 3.12
CA ILE A 161 17.65 -21.52 2.66
C ILE A 161 16.85 -20.45 1.95
N GLU A 162 16.42 -20.75 0.72
CA GLU A 162 15.58 -19.84 -0.07
C GLU A 162 14.18 -20.41 -0.27
N PHE A 163 13.16 -19.60 -0.10
CA PHE A 163 11.76 -19.97 -0.36
C PHE A 163 10.90 -18.75 -0.70
N LYS A 164 9.69 -19.03 -1.21
CA LYS A 164 8.71 -18.00 -1.52
C LYS A 164 7.49 -18.10 -0.63
N ILE A 165 7.04 -16.95 -0.18
CA ILE A 165 5.81 -16.81 0.58
C ILE A 165 4.81 -15.92 -0.16
N LYS A 166 3.52 -16.28 -0.03
CA LYS A 166 2.42 -15.37 -0.34
C LYS A 166 1.82 -14.88 0.97
N CYS A 167 1.61 -13.58 1.08
CA CYS A 167 1.00 -13.00 2.27
C CYS A 167 -0.10 -12.00 1.93
N LYS A 168 -1.16 -11.98 2.75
CA LYS A 168 -2.19 -10.96 2.78
C LYS A 168 -2.08 -10.21 4.10
N VAL A 169 -1.96 -8.88 4.03
CA VAL A 169 -1.60 -8.06 5.18
C VAL A 169 -2.41 -6.78 5.26
N SER A 170 -2.52 -6.22 6.45
CA SER A 170 -3.13 -4.92 6.71
C SER A 170 -2.27 -3.77 6.18
N LYS A 171 -2.87 -2.59 6.10
CA LYS A 171 -2.15 -1.35 5.74
C LYS A 171 -0.97 -1.10 6.69
N GLY A 172 0.14 -0.67 6.12
CA GLY A 172 1.33 -0.26 6.86
C GLY A 172 2.20 -1.40 7.39
N THR A 173 1.91 -2.65 7.01
CA THR A 173 2.80 -3.79 7.24
C THR A 173 4.05 -3.66 6.36
N TYR A 174 5.22 -3.86 6.96
CA TYR A 174 6.50 -3.92 6.28
C TYR A 174 6.88 -5.38 6.06
N ILE A 175 6.93 -5.82 4.80
CA ILE A 175 7.26 -7.22 4.46
C ILE A 175 8.71 -7.55 4.85
N ARG A 176 9.63 -6.59 4.75
CA ARG A 176 11.02 -6.72 5.22
C ARG A 176 11.08 -7.04 6.72
N SER A 177 10.34 -6.31 7.56
CA SER A 177 10.24 -6.61 8.99
C SER A 177 9.56 -7.93 9.26
N LEU A 178 8.50 -8.30 8.52
CA LEU A 178 7.83 -9.59 8.65
C LEU A 178 8.81 -10.75 8.40
N ILE A 179 9.65 -10.64 7.37
CA ILE A 179 10.66 -11.66 7.05
C ILE A 179 11.72 -11.77 8.16
N ARG A 180 12.18 -10.65 8.70
CA ARG A 180 13.09 -10.62 9.87
C ARG A 180 12.44 -11.32 11.07
N ASP A 181 11.20 -10.99 11.39
CA ASP A 181 10.49 -11.52 12.55
C ASP A 181 10.26 -13.05 12.42
N ILE A 182 9.89 -13.53 11.20
CA ILE A 182 9.81 -14.96 10.87
C ILE A 182 11.17 -15.65 11.07
N ALA A 183 12.25 -15.04 10.58
CA ALA A 183 13.59 -15.62 10.71
C ALA A 183 14.04 -15.69 12.18
N TYR A 184 13.72 -14.70 12.99
CA TYR A 184 14.01 -14.73 14.44
C TYR A 184 13.23 -15.82 15.16
N ASP A 185 11.98 -16.04 14.81
CA ASP A 185 11.19 -17.18 15.33
C ASP A 185 11.76 -18.55 14.94
N LEU A 186 12.49 -18.61 13.82
CA LEU A 186 13.24 -19.80 13.35
C LEU A 186 14.66 -19.88 13.92
N ASN A 187 15.03 -19.01 14.87
CA ASN A 187 16.37 -18.90 15.45
C ASN A 187 17.48 -18.69 14.40
N THR A 188 17.19 -17.92 13.36
CA THR A 188 18.13 -17.57 12.29
C THR A 188 17.96 -16.11 11.89
N TYR A 189 18.63 -15.69 10.83
CA TYR A 189 18.53 -14.36 10.23
C TYR A 189 17.89 -14.46 8.86
N GLY A 190 17.18 -13.41 8.45
CA GLY A 190 16.46 -13.42 7.19
C GLY A 190 16.53 -12.09 6.44
N THR A 191 16.57 -12.19 5.13
CA THR A 191 16.68 -11.08 4.19
C THR A 191 15.66 -11.24 3.07
N MET A 192 14.99 -10.16 2.69
CA MET A 192 14.10 -10.13 1.54
C MET A 192 14.91 -10.09 0.24
N LYS A 193 14.72 -11.10 -0.64
CA LYS A 193 15.41 -11.20 -1.93
C LYS A 193 14.65 -10.47 -3.03
N ASN A 194 13.33 -10.63 -3.05
CA ASN A 194 12.45 -9.98 -4.01
C ASN A 194 11.06 -9.76 -3.41
N LEU A 195 10.30 -8.81 -3.96
CA LEU A 195 8.94 -8.50 -3.51
C LEU A 195 8.08 -8.07 -4.69
N VAL A 196 6.94 -8.72 -4.85
CA VAL A 196 5.91 -8.34 -5.83
C VAL A 196 4.61 -8.07 -5.09
N ARG A 197 4.08 -6.85 -5.16
CA ARG A 197 2.72 -6.56 -4.71
C ARG A 197 1.73 -7.04 -5.76
N THR A 198 1.10 -8.18 -5.52
CA THR A 198 0.16 -8.80 -6.45
C THR A 198 -1.24 -8.18 -6.39
N LYS A 199 -1.60 -7.56 -5.23
CA LYS A 199 -2.94 -6.96 -5.06
C LYS A 199 -2.92 -5.80 -4.06
N GLN A 200 -3.75 -4.80 -4.30
CA GLN A 200 -4.10 -3.74 -3.35
C GLN A 200 -5.59 -3.45 -3.43
N GLY A 201 -6.33 -3.72 -2.35
CA GLY A 201 -7.79 -3.65 -2.34
C GLY A 201 -8.40 -4.56 -3.41
N ILE A 202 -9.20 -3.98 -4.29
CA ILE A 202 -9.85 -4.70 -5.40
C ILE A 202 -8.94 -4.90 -6.62
N PHE A 203 -7.79 -4.20 -6.72
CA PHE A 203 -6.92 -4.22 -7.89
C PHE A 203 -5.83 -5.27 -7.78
N SER A 204 -5.64 -6.05 -8.83
CA SER A 204 -4.61 -7.08 -9.02
C SER A 204 -3.58 -6.64 -10.07
N LEU A 205 -2.55 -7.48 -10.28
CA LEU A 205 -1.59 -7.27 -11.37
C LEU A 205 -2.25 -7.26 -12.76
N GLU A 206 -3.31 -8.04 -12.94
CA GLU A 206 -4.07 -8.13 -14.20
C GLU A 206 -4.78 -6.83 -14.54
N ASP A 207 -5.11 -6.00 -13.54
CA ASP A 207 -5.73 -4.69 -13.72
C ASP A 207 -4.70 -3.58 -13.98
N SER A 208 -3.40 -3.89 -13.92
CA SER A 208 -2.33 -2.90 -13.94
C SER A 208 -1.66 -2.78 -15.32
N TYR A 209 -1.19 -1.58 -15.62
CA TYR A 209 -0.51 -1.24 -16.86
C TYR A 209 0.98 -1.02 -16.63
N THR A 210 1.81 -1.52 -17.54
CA THR A 210 3.25 -1.25 -17.55
C THR A 210 3.53 0.21 -17.92
N LEU A 211 4.74 0.68 -17.70
CA LEU A 211 5.15 2.03 -18.15
C LEU A 211 5.10 2.14 -19.68
N GLU A 212 5.37 1.05 -20.39
CA GLU A 212 5.31 0.99 -21.85
C GLU A 212 3.85 1.13 -22.34
N ASP A 213 2.91 0.39 -21.74
CA ASP A 213 1.47 0.53 -22.04
C ASP A 213 1.02 1.98 -21.86
N ILE A 214 1.44 2.61 -20.75
CA ILE A 214 1.07 3.98 -20.44
C ILE A 214 1.68 4.98 -21.44
N GLN A 215 2.92 4.75 -21.88
CA GLN A 215 3.57 5.58 -22.89
C GLN A 215 2.85 5.50 -24.24
N ASN A 216 2.38 4.30 -24.60
CA ASN A 216 1.67 4.00 -25.84
C ASN A 216 0.17 4.29 -25.80
N ASP A 217 -0.34 4.96 -24.76
CA ASP A 217 -1.75 5.26 -24.54
C ASP A 217 -2.67 4.00 -24.44
N ASN A 218 -2.09 2.86 -24.13
CA ASN A 218 -2.79 1.58 -23.92
C ASN A 218 -3.11 1.39 -22.42
N TYR A 219 -4.01 2.22 -21.89
CA TYR A 219 -4.46 2.14 -20.50
C TYR A 219 -5.90 2.63 -20.35
N LYS A 220 -6.56 2.21 -19.26
CA LYS A 220 -7.82 2.78 -18.80
C LYS A 220 -7.59 3.63 -17.56
N LEU A 221 -8.08 4.88 -17.60
CA LEU A 221 -8.16 5.74 -16.43
C LEU A 221 -9.51 5.51 -15.75
N LEU A 222 -9.47 4.98 -14.52
CA LEU A 222 -10.66 4.66 -13.75
C LEU A 222 -11.23 5.92 -13.09
N THR A 223 -12.56 6.02 -13.02
CA THR A 223 -13.27 7.07 -12.28
C THR A 223 -13.19 6.83 -10.78
N ILE A 224 -13.48 7.87 -9.98
CA ILE A 224 -13.58 7.72 -8.50
C ILE A 224 -14.68 6.71 -8.15
N ARG A 225 -15.77 6.68 -8.88
CA ARG A 225 -16.88 5.73 -8.68
C ARG A 225 -16.45 4.28 -8.93
N GLU A 226 -15.66 4.01 -9.99
CA GLU A 226 -15.16 2.65 -10.28
C GLU A 226 -14.21 2.15 -9.18
N VAL A 227 -13.33 3.02 -8.69
CA VAL A 227 -12.34 2.62 -7.67
C VAL A 227 -12.92 2.53 -6.25
N LEU A 228 -14.07 3.14 -6.00
CA LEU A 228 -14.82 3.09 -4.74
C LEU A 228 -16.12 2.29 -4.90
N SER A 229 -16.12 1.24 -5.70
CA SER A 229 -17.31 0.43 -6.01
C SER A 229 -17.98 -0.22 -4.78
N ASN A 230 -17.24 -0.33 -3.67
CA ASN A 230 -17.74 -0.78 -2.36
C ASN A 230 -18.49 0.32 -1.58
N ILE A 231 -18.42 1.58 -2.01
CA ILE A 231 -19.16 2.69 -1.38
C ILE A 231 -20.46 2.93 -2.15
N PRO A 232 -21.63 2.85 -1.51
CA PRO A 232 -22.91 3.16 -2.14
C PRO A 232 -22.94 4.57 -2.73
N VAL A 233 -23.65 4.71 -3.85
CA VAL A 233 -23.84 5.99 -4.54
C VAL A 233 -25.20 6.55 -4.22
N THR A 234 -25.27 7.84 -3.88
CA THR A 234 -26.52 8.58 -3.68
C THR A 234 -26.60 9.75 -4.66
N ILE A 235 -27.68 9.81 -5.46
CA ILE A 235 -27.96 10.94 -6.36
C ILE A 235 -28.61 12.05 -5.52
N ILE A 236 -28.05 13.26 -5.64
CA ILE A 236 -28.55 14.43 -4.90
C ILE A 236 -29.27 15.43 -5.80
N GLU A 237 -30.38 16.00 -5.28
CA GLU A 237 -31.18 17.03 -5.94
C GLU A 237 -30.45 18.39 -5.93
N LYS A 238 -30.90 19.31 -6.82
CA LYS A 238 -30.28 20.64 -7.00
C LYS A 238 -30.18 21.45 -5.70
N ASP A 239 -31.17 21.38 -4.84
CA ASP A 239 -31.21 22.14 -3.57
C ASP A 239 -30.18 21.56 -2.58
N THR A 240 -30.01 20.25 -2.57
CA THR A 240 -29.00 19.55 -1.75
C THR A 240 -27.61 19.76 -2.33
N LEU A 241 -27.47 19.83 -3.65
CA LEU A 241 -26.18 20.02 -4.30
C LEU A 241 -25.43 21.27 -3.80
N LYS A 242 -26.12 22.42 -3.70
CA LYS A 242 -25.55 23.67 -3.17
C LYS A 242 -25.04 23.50 -1.72
N LYS A 243 -25.82 22.81 -0.87
CA LYS A 243 -25.44 22.54 0.52
C LYS A 243 -24.21 21.65 0.59
N VAL A 244 -24.18 20.58 -0.23
CA VAL A 244 -23.06 19.64 -0.32
C VAL A 244 -21.80 20.34 -0.81
N GLN A 245 -21.88 21.14 -1.88
CA GLN A 245 -20.73 21.87 -2.43
C GLN A 245 -20.13 22.87 -1.43
N ASN A 246 -20.93 23.39 -0.50
CA ASN A 246 -20.49 24.26 0.60
C ASN A 246 -20.05 23.47 1.84
N GLY A 247 -20.00 22.15 1.79
CA GLY A 247 -19.55 21.31 2.90
C GLY A 247 -20.50 21.30 4.10
N MET A 248 -21.79 21.55 3.91
CA MET A 248 -22.77 21.59 5.00
C MET A 248 -23.11 20.16 5.45
N SER A 249 -23.28 19.96 6.76
CA SER A 249 -23.89 18.75 7.31
C SER A 249 -25.36 18.65 6.90
N LEU A 250 -25.83 17.44 6.63
CA LEU A 250 -27.20 17.16 6.20
C LEU A 250 -27.91 16.29 7.23
N PRO A 251 -29.25 16.36 7.36
CA PRO A 251 -30.02 15.33 8.04
C PRO A 251 -29.72 13.97 7.40
N ILE A 252 -29.83 12.87 8.17
CA ILE A 252 -29.60 11.53 7.65
C ILE A 252 -30.51 11.27 6.44
N PHE A 253 -29.93 10.93 5.30
CA PHE A 253 -30.66 10.60 4.09
C PHE A 253 -30.12 9.37 3.34
N PHE A 254 -29.03 8.73 3.85
CA PHE A 254 -28.58 7.42 3.40
C PHE A 254 -28.33 6.46 4.58
N ASN A 255 -28.38 5.15 4.34
CA ASN A 255 -28.31 4.13 5.42
C ASN A 255 -26.92 3.56 5.65
N SER A 256 -25.98 3.73 4.72
CA SER A 256 -24.60 3.26 4.80
C SER A 256 -23.73 4.13 5.71
N GLU A 257 -22.58 3.63 6.16
CA GLU A 257 -21.59 4.42 6.92
C GLU A 257 -21.00 5.55 6.06
N LEU A 258 -20.73 5.25 4.78
CA LEU A 258 -20.24 6.19 3.77
C LEU A 258 -21.16 6.18 2.56
N SER A 259 -21.30 7.31 1.89
CA SER A 259 -21.94 7.39 0.58
C SER A 259 -21.20 8.36 -0.34
N LEU A 260 -21.02 7.96 -1.61
CA LEU A 260 -20.55 8.84 -2.68
C LEU A 260 -21.74 9.61 -3.24
N LEU A 261 -21.75 10.93 -3.05
CA LEU A 261 -22.79 11.80 -3.54
C LEU A 261 -22.47 12.25 -4.97
N ILE A 262 -23.40 12.01 -5.89
CA ILE A 262 -23.30 12.43 -7.28
C ILE A 262 -24.49 13.31 -7.65
N ASP A 263 -24.30 14.20 -8.63
CA ASP A 263 -25.41 14.96 -9.19
C ASP A 263 -26.15 14.18 -10.29
N HIS A 264 -27.25 14.73 -10.82
CA HIS A 264 -28.02 14.14 -11.92
C HIS A 264 -27.26 13.97 -13.24
N LYS A 265 -26.08 14.62 -13.37
CA LYS A 265 -25.19 14.46 -14.52
C LYS A 265 -24.13 13.38 -14.29
N GLY A 266 -24.18 12.71 -13.12
CA GLY A 266 -23.21 11.67 -12.72
C GLY A 266 -21.86 12.21 -12.27
N ARG A 267 -21.73 13.53 -11.98
CA ARG A 267 -20.48 14.11 -11.46
C ARG A 267 -20.33 13.77 -9.98
N GLU A 268 -19.16 13.28 -9.59
CA GLU A 268 -18.83 13.00 -8.20
C GLU A 268 -18.60 14.30 -7.43
N ILE A 269 -19.42 14.58 -6.42
CA ILE A 269 -19.42 15.84 -5.67
C ILE A 269 -18.65 15.70 -4.34
N ALA A 270 -19.01 14.69 -3.53
CA ALA A 270 -18.38 14.47 -2.23
C ALA A 270 -18.62 13.05 -1.73
N ILE A 271 -17.82 12.62 -0.75
CA ILE A 271 -18.13 11.47 0.08
C ILE A 271 -18.57 12.00 1.44
N TYR A 272 -19.71 11.53 1.89
CA TYR A 272 -20.26 11.85 3.20
C TYR A 272 -20.19 10.64 4.11
N LYS A 273 -20.07 10.89 5.40
CA LYS A 273 -20.03 9.90 6.48
C LYS A 273 -21.15 10.14 7.46
N LYS A 274 -21.77 9.06 7.92
CA LYS A 274 -22.76 9.10 8.99
C LYS A 274 -22.07 9.37 10.33
N GLU A 275 -22.48 10.44 11.02
CA GLU A 275 -22.01 10.79 12.34
C GLU A 275 -23.18 11.19 13.26
N GLY A 276 -23.56 10.30 14.18
CA GLY A 276 -24.72 10.48 15.03
C GLY A 276 -26.00 10.64 14.21
N ASN A 277 -26.72 11.76 14.36
CA ASN A 277 -27.97 12.06 13.66
C ASN A 277 -27.79 12.91 12.41
N MET A 278 -26.58 12.99 11.87
CA MET A 278 -26.25 13.79 10.70
C MET A 278 -25.34 13.04 9.75
N ASP A 279 -25.47 13.35 8.47
CA ASP A 279 -24.48 12.99 7.45
C ASP A 279 -23.55 14.18 7.24
N LYS A 280 -22.22 13.95 7.45
CA LYS A 280 -21.21 15.00 7.39
C LYS A 280 -20.24 14.81 6.23
N PRO A 281 -19.69 15.90 5.66
CA PRO A 281 -18.69 15.81 4.62
C PRO A 281 -17.43 15.10 5.13
N TYR A 282 -17.05 14.03 4.46
CA TYR A 282 -15.81 13.28 4.73
C TYR A 282 -14.71 13.66 3.73
N LYS A 283 -15.02 13.66 2.43
CA LYS A 283 -14.11 14.11 1.36
C LYS A 283 -14.87 14.95 0.34
N MET A 284 -14.43 16.19 0.13
CA MET A 284 -14.97 17.08 -0.88
C MET A 284 -14.23 16.86 -2.20
N ILE A 285 -14.91 16.35 -3.23
CA ILE A 285 -14.33 16.09 -4.57
C ILE A 285 -14.48 17.33 -5.44
N GLU A 286 -15.69 17.92 -5.47
CA GLU A 286 -15.98 19.14 -6.21
C GLU A 286 -16.44 20.24 -5.24
N VAL A 287 -15.72 21.36 -5.22
CA VAL A 287 -16.03 22.55 -4.41
C VAL A 287 -16.46 23.64 -5.39
N ASN A 288 -17.46 24.43 -5.02
CA ASN A 288 -17.71 25.68 -5.76
C ASN A 288 -16.47 26.58 -5.57
N ASN A 289 -15.71 26.78 -6.65
CA ASN A 289 -14.84 27.92 -6.74
C ASN A 289 -15.70 29.08 -7.24
N GLU A 290 -16.17 29.92 -6.32
CA GLU A 290 -16.66 31.25 -6.67
C GLU A 290 -15.51 32.10 -7.22
#